data_9d85012ea52bd8928b95b09a0c143e37
#
_entry.id   9d85012ea52bd8928b95b09a0c143e37
#
_cell.length_a   1.000
_cell.length_b   1.000
_cell.length_c   1.000
_cell.angle_alpha   90.00
_cell.angle_beta   90.00
_cell.angle_gamma   90.00
#
_symmetry.space_group_name_H-M   'P 1'
#
loop_
_entity.id
_entity.type
_entity.pdbx_description
1 polymer ?
#
loop_
_entity_poly.entity_id
_entity_poly.type
_entity_poly.pdbx_seq_one_letter_code
_entity_poly.pdbx_strand_id
1 'polypeptide(L)'
;MWHEPFLRSVTLNFVYVLSTGVSETVTKTLQATLATPTTGKEQRLQRLLDTYRTALHDAFDNRADTMSAVNDVVTPYDLPYQAKDALKSYVPKLRSTYNAEELDDEHPLRLVNRAAKFDYSNEREHGFVWQAPQPGRGTNFWIPLRINPEQESLWFDLLSEDAKAGELRLQRHRTSWELHVTVEYSVEEPTDPDDPTYIGFDVGESALITGCALKRDVPRKPMLVSGSRARHLRKEMFTTLRRLQSRDAAEWRVDERFDHYQNALTDIVEKASRQAVEYAHSFENPVIVLEDLSYIRERLDYGKFMNRRLHAWAFARLQGRIEDKAAEAGIRVEYVNAAYTSQTCHACGRLGRRSQQAEFVCPHDDCHVSEFQADINASANIARCANPWGESVRWEPGRDDSPQDGSGRDTATVHXALTRGERASVGNPDAMTRHRTGAVVTPPQSTERRARHPRR
;
A
#
# COMPACT_ATOMS: atom_id res chain seq x y z
N MET A 1 -8.69 14.26 53.80
CA MET A 1 -9.50 13.38 52.94
C MET A 1 -9.00 13.53 51.53
N TRP A 2 -8.18 12.60 51.08
CA TRP A 2 -7.59 12.60 49.72
C TRP A 2 -8.26 11.49 48.91
N HIS A 3 -8.84 11.83 47.78
CA HIS A 3 -9.42 10.86 46.84
C HIS A 3 -8.33 10.32 45.93
N GLU A 4 -8.07 9.02 46.01
CA GLU A 4 -7.24 8.30 45.03
C GLU A 4 -8.04 8.00 43.77
N PRO A 5 -7.45 8.16 42.55
CA PRO A 5 -8.10 7.72 41.33
C PRO A 5 -7.88 6.21 41.08
N PHE A 6 -8.97 5.54 40.78
CA PHE A 6 -9.04 4.12 40.43
C PHE A 6 -8.27 3.83 39.12
N LEU A 7 -7.16 3.17 39.23
CA LEU A 7 -6.51 2.53 38.11
C LEU A 7 -7.24 1.20 37.82
N ARG A 8 -8.00 1.14 36.75
CA ARG A 8 -8.51 -0.13 36.22
C ARG A 8 -7.40 -0.83 35.48
N SER A 9 -6.81 -1.84 36.09
CA SER A 9 -5.90 -2.77 35.40
C SER A 9 -6.73 -3.65 34.47
N VAL A 10 -6.54 -3.48 33.17
CA VAL A 10 -7.07 -4.41 32.16
C VAL A 10 -6.08 -5.56 32.08
N THR A 11 -6.40 -6.66 32.76
CA THR A 11 -5.63 -7.88 32.62
C THR A 11 -6.05 -8.58 31.32
N LEU A 12 -5.23 -8.47 30.29
CA LEU A 12 -5.37 -9.27 29.08
C LEU A 12 -4.95 -10.70 29.43
N ASN A 13 -5.92 -11.57 29.61
CA ASN A 13 -5.67 -13.01 29.71
C ASN A 13 -5.34 -13.55 28.31
N PHE A 14 -4.05 -13.73 28.03
CA PHE A 14 -3.61 -14.49 26.87
C PHE A 14 -3.86 -15.98 27.13
N VAL A 15 -4.89 -16.52 26.49
CA VAL A 15 -5.05 -17.97 26.42
C VAL A 15 -4.10 -18.46 25.31
N TYR A 16 -3.02 -19.10 25.70
CA TYR A 16 -2.15 -19.81 24.74
C TYR A 16 -2.90 -21.03 24.20
N VAL A 17 -3.50 -20.88 23.05
CA VAL A 17 -3.93 -22.02 22.24
C VAL A 17 -2.68 -22.45 21.44
N LEU A 18 -2.16 -23.62 21.70
CA LEU A 18 -1.11 -24.22 20.89
C LEU A 18 -1.73 -24.57 19.52
N SER A 19 -1.76 -23.59 18.64
CA SER A 19 -2.13 -23.81 17.24
C SER A 19 -0.91 -24.36 16.49
N THR A 20 -1.08 -25.48 15.82
CA THR A 20 -0.09 -26.04 14.89
C THR A 20 -0.18 -25.35 13.52
N GLY A 21 -0.61 -24.11 13.48
CA GLY A 21 -0.79 -23.34 12.25
C GLY A 21 0.55 -23.01 11.57
N VAL A 22 0.55 -22.99 10.27
CA VAL A 22 1.64 -22.44 9.48
C VAL A 22 1.70 -20.95 9.74
N SER A 23 2.88 -20.41 10.07
CA SER A 23 3.05 -18.97 10.31
C SER A 23 3.29 -18.24 8.98
N GLU A 24 2.55 -17.18 8.73
CA GLU A 24 2.80 -16.28 7.61
C GLU A 24 3.80 -15.20 8.06
N THR A 25 4.76 -14.87 7.18
CA THR A 25 5.74 -13.80 7.45
C THR A 25 5.22 -12.48 6.88
N VAL A 26 5.00 -11.52 7.75
CA VAL A 26 4.56 -10.16 7.39
C VAL A 26 5.77 -9.23 7.42
N THR A 27 5.86 -8.35 6.44
CA THR A 27 6.90 -7.32 6.35
C THR A 27 6.28 -5.93 6.56
N LYS A 28 6.85 -5.17 7.49
CA LYS A 28 6.38 -3.80 7.81
C LYS A 28 7.57 -2.85 7.90
N THR A 29 7.32 -1.57 7.67
CA THR A 29 8.33 -0.52 7.87
C THR A 29 8.00 0.26 9.13
N LEU A 30 8.88 0.18 10.12
CA LEU A 30 8.86 1.04 11.31
C LEU A 30 9.48 2.38 10.96
N GLN A 31 8.90 3.46 11.51
CA GLN A 31 9.39 4.82 11.31
C GLN A 31 9.71 5.46 12.65
N ALA A 32 10.86 6.10 12.73
CA ALA A 32 11.27 6.88 13.89
C ALA A 32 11.94 8.17 13.45
N THR A 33 11.67 9.26 14.16
CA THR A 33 12.42 10.51 14.00
C THR A 33 13.58 10.52 14.99
N LEU A 34 14.77 10.84 14.52
CA LEU A 34 15.91 11.02 15.42
C LEU A 34 15.65 12.25 16.31
N ALA A 35 15.62 12.04 17.63
CA ALA A 35 15.47 13.14 18.56
C ALA A 35 16.72 14.03 18.48
N THR A 36 16.50 15.32 18.32
CA THR A 36 17.47 16.37 18.00
C THR A 36 18.94 16.01 18.23
N PRO A 37 19.67 15.53 17.22
CA PRO A 37 21.09 15.23 17.38
C PRO A 37 21.89 16.49 17.76
N THR A 38 22.93 16.33 18.58
CA THR A 38 23.88 17.44 18.80
C THR A 38 24.53 17.83 17.47
N THR A 39 25.02 19.07 17.36
CA THR A 39 25.67 19.58 16.14
C THR A 39 26.75 18.62 15.63
N GLY A 40 27.56 18.07 16.53
CA GLY A 40 28.62 17.13 16.14
C GLY A 40 28.08 15.81 15.57
N LYS A 41 27.01 15.26 16.17
CA LYS A 41 26.34 14.03 15.64
C LYS A 41 25.68 14.33 14.30
N GLU A 42 25.02 15.46 14.18
CA GLU A 42 24.36 15.91 12.93
C GLU A 42 25.36 16.03 11.78
N GLN A 43 26.50 16.70 12.03
CA GLN A 43 27.57 16.83 11.04
C GLN A 43 28.12 15.47 10.59
N ARG A 44 28.23 14.51 11.51
CA ARG A 44 28.68 13.17 11.20
C ARG A 44 27.65 12.39 10.37
N LEU A 45 26.37 12.51 10.67
CA LEU A 45 25.29 11.93 9.87
C LEU A 45 25.25 12.51 8.47
N GLN A 46 25.37 13.84 8.37
CA GLN A 46 25.38 14.53 7.08
C GLN A 46 26.56 14.07 6.22
N ARG A 47 27.75 14.07 6.79
CA ARG A 47 28.97 13.59 6.09
C ARG A 47 28.80 12.15 5.62
N LEU A 48 28.23 11.29 6.45
CA LEU A 48 27.97 9.89 6.11
C LEU A 48 27.01 9.79 4.92
N LEU A 49 25.92 10.55 4.93
CA LEU A 49 24.93 10.59 3.84
C LEU A 49 25.56 11.11 2.54
N ASP A 50 26.32 12.20 2.62
CA ASP A 50 26.98 12.82 1.44
C ASP A 50 28.01 11.83 0.83
N THR A 51 28.83 11.19 1.67
CA THR A 51 29.80 10.18 1.22
C THR A 51 29.08 8.97 0.57
N TYR A 52 27.97 8.54 1.16
CA TYR A 52 27.16 7.43 0.62
C TYR A 52 26.60 7.79 -0.76
N ARG A 53 26.05 9.00 -0.92
CA ARG A 53 25.50 9.46 -2.20
C ARG A 53 26.58 9.53 -3.28
N THR A 54 27.75 10.08 -2.94
CA THR A 54 28.88 10.12 -3.85
C THR A 54 29.28 8.72 -4.29
N ALA A 55 29.41 7.77 -3.35
CA ALA A 55 29.76 6.39 -3.66
C ALA A 55 28.68 5.68 -4.51
N LEU A 56 27.41 5.99 -4.26
CA LEU A 56 26.27 5.47 -5.02
C LEU A 56 26.32 5.97 -6.48
N HIS A 57 26.49 7.28 -6.68
CA HIS A 57 26.59 7.89 -8.01
C HIS A 57 27.81 7.34 -8.78
N ASP A 58 28.97 7.26 -8.13
CA ASP A 58 30.17 6.69 -8.77
C ASP A 58 29.95 5.24 -9.20
N ALA A 59 29.33 4.43 -8.37
CA ALA A 59 29.04 3.02 -8.70
C ALA A 59 28.02 2.92 -9.85
N PHE A 60 27.02 3.79 -9.86
CA PHE A 60 26.01 3.86 -10.92
C PHE A 60 26.62 4.31 -12.25
N ASP A 61 27.40 5.40 -12.25
CA ASP A 61 28.01 5.98 -13.44
C ASP A 61 29.07 5.06 -14.05
N ASN A 62 29.80 4.33 -13.22
CA ASN A 62 30.76 3.31 -13.64
C ASN A 62 30.10 2.01 -14.14
N ARG A 63 28.78 1.96 -14.18
CA ARG A 63 27.99 0.78 -14.64
C ARG A 63 28.36 -0.50 -13.89
N ALA A 64 28.48 -0.41 -12.58
CA ALA A 64 28.79 -1.54 -11.70
C ALA A 64 27.56 -2.45 -11.55
N ASP A 65 27.41 -3.43 -12.44
CA ASP A 65 26.22 -4.29 -12.55
C ASP A 65 26.28 -5.56 -11.69
N THR A 66 27.41 -5.78 -11.00
CA THR A 66 27.61 -6.92 -10.10
C THR A 66 28.06 -6.47 -8.72
N MET A 67 27.80 -7.28 -7.70
CA MET A 67 28.23 -7.01 -6.33
C MET A 67 29.75 -6.79 -6.22
N SER A 68 30.53 -7.54 -7.00
CA SER A 68 32.00 -7.40 -7.02
C SER A 68 32.42 -6.06 -7.61
N ALA A 69 31.85 -5.69 -8.77
CA ALA A 69 32.15 -4.40 -9.42
C ALA A 69 31.79 -3.21 -8.51
N VAL A 70 30.63 -3.28 -7.85
CA VAL A 70 30.24 -2.25 -6.87
C VAL A 70 31.24 -2.21 -5.70
N ASN A 71 31.65 -3.36 -5.19
CA ASN A 71 32.64 -3.43 -4.10
C ASN A 71 33.95 -2.73 -4.48
N ASP A 72 34.44 -2.93 -5.70
CA ASP A 72 35.69 -2.32 -6.16
C ASP A 72 35.59 -0.80 -6.20
N VAL A 73 34.42 -0.27 -6.61
CA VAL A 73 34.16 1.20 -6.61
C VAL A 73 34.02 1.74 -5.20
N VAL A 74 33.24 1.07 -4.30
CA VAL A 74 32.87 1.67 -3.01
C VAL A 74 33.93 1.42 -1.90
N THR A 75 34.88 0.51 -2.12
CA THR A 75 35.92 0.20 -1.13
C THR A 75 36.72 1.42 -0.65
N PRO A 76 37.16 2.36 -1.54
CA PRO A 76 37.94 3.53 -1.12
C PRO A 76 37.18 4.53 -0.25
N TYR A 77 35.83 4.51 -0.30
CA TYR A 77 35.02 5.49 0.43
C TYR A 77 35.03 5.24 1.93
N ASP A 78 35.07 6.32 2.70
CA ASP A 78 35.03 6.28 4.17
C ASP A 78 33.59 6.04 4.66
N LEU A 79 33.13 4.81 4.47
CA LEU A 79 31.79 4.36 4.82
C LEU A 79 31.86 3.13 5.76
N PRO A 80 30.91 3.01 6.70
CA PRO A 80 30.83 1.78 7.49
C PRO A 80 30.45 0.59 6.58
N TYR A 81 30.87 -0.61 6.96
CA TYR A 81 30.66 -1.80 6.14
C TYR A 81 29.16 -2.06 5.87
N GLN A 82 28.27 -1.67 6.81
CA GLN A 82 26.83 -1.82 6.64
C GLN A 82 26.29 -1.00 5.45
N ALA A 83 26.85 0.18 5.21
CA ALA A 83 26.50 1.02 4.07
C ALA A 83 27.11 0.46 2.77
N LYS A 84 28.38 0.01 2.81
CA LYS A 84 29.05 -0.61 1.65
C LYS A 84 28.31 -1.88 1.21
N ASP A 85 27.91 -2.73 2.14
CA ASP A 85 27.15 -3.96 1.83
C ASP A 85 25.76 -3.64 1.28
N ALA A 86 25.11 -2.59 1.76
CA ALA A 86 23.85 -2.12 1.19
C ALA A 86 24.02 -1.68 -0.27
N LEU A 87 25.08 -0.92 -0.59
CA LEU A 87 25.37 -0.50 -1.96
C LEU A 87 25.58 -1.71 -2.89
N LYS A 88 26.31 -2.74 -2.44
CA LYS A 88 26.57 -3.96 -3.24
C LYS A 88 25.29 -4.66 -3.68
N SER A 89 24.26 -4.66 -2.85
CA SER A 89 22.97 -5.27 -3.18
C SER A 89 22.02 -4.32 -3.89
N TYR A 90 22.14 -3.01 -3.66
CA TYR A 90 21.20 -2.00 -4.16
C TYR A 90 21.54 -1.55 -5.60
N VAL A 91 22.82 -1.24 -5.89
CA VAL A 91 23.22 -0.69 -7.20
C VAL A 91 22.86 -1.64 -8.36
N PRO A 92 23.18 -2.96 -8.30
CA PRO A 92 22.78 -3.87 -9.38
C PRO A 92 21.25 -3.94 -9.59
N LYS A 93 20.46 -3.91 -8.51
CA LYS A 93 18.98 -3.87 -8.59
C LYS A 93 18.50 -2.56 -9.23
N LEU A 94 19.11 -1.45 -8.83
CA LEU A 94 18.79 -0.13 -9.35
C LEU A 94 19.04 -0.07 -10.86
N ARG A 95 20.17 -0.59 -11.32
CA ARG A 95 20.55 -0.67 -12.74
C ARG A 95 19.57 -1.53 -13.55
N SER A 96 19.10 -2.64 -12.99
CA SER A 96 18.14 -3.52 -13.67
C SER A 96 16.73 -2.93 -13.76
N THR A 97 16.37 -2.04 -12.85
CA THR A 97 15.03 -1.46 -12.72
C THR A 97 14.93 -0.06 -13.34
N TYR A 98 15.97 0.73 -13.20
CA TYR A 98 16.06 2.10 -13.71
C TYR A 98 16.67 2.11 -15.11
N ASN A 99 15.89 2.51 -16.09
CA ASN A 99 16.39 2.79 -17.43
C ASN A 99 16.73 4.29 -17.57
N ALA A 100 17.21 4.90 -16.50
CA ALA A 100 17.59 6.30 -16.44
C ALA A 100 19.08 6.47 -16.74
N GLU A 101 19.41 7.56 -17.42
CA GLU A 101 20.80 7.93 -17.70
C GLU A 101 21.45 8.59 -16.46
N GLU A 102 20.64 9.21 -15.62
CA GLU A 102 21.07 9.94 -14.40
C GLU A 102 20.31 9.45 -13.17
N LEU A 103 20.97 9.48 -12.05
CA LEU A 103 20.42 9.11 -10.74
C LEU A 103 19.99 10.36 -9.98
N ASP A 104 18.89 10.27 -9.23
CA ASP A 104 18.41 11.34 -8.35
C ASP A 104 19.40 11.57 -7.19
N ASP A 105 19.68 12.83 -6.86
CA ASP A 105 20.57 13.22 -5.77
C ASP A 105 20.01 12.94 -4.37
N GLU A 106 18.70 12.70 -4.22
CA GLU A 106 18.03 12.62 -2.92
C GLU A 106 17.92 11.20 -2.33
N HIS A 107 18.72 10.25 -2.79
CA HIS A 107 18.70 8.89 -2.26
C HIS A 107 18.95 8.85 -0.75
N PRO A 108 18.15 8.05 0.01
CA PRO A 108 18.41 7.82 1.42
C PRO A 108 19.67 6.99 1.63
N LEU A 109 20.34 7.17 2.76
CA LEU A 109 21.40 6.26 3.19
C LEU A 109 20.78 4.91 3.53
N ARG A 110 21.21 3.85 2.86
CA ARG A 110 20.76 2.48 3.10
C ARG A 110 21.82 1.73 3.91
N LEU A 111 21.35 0.91 4.84
CA LEU A 111 22.20 0.11 5.71
C LEU A 111 21.61 -1.32 5.78
N VAL A 112 22.47 -2.32 5.73
CA VAL A 112 22.03 -3.72 5.93
C VAL A 112 21.58 -3.94 7.39
N ASN A 113 20.82 -5.00 7.62
CA ASN A 113 20.24 -5.38 8.92
C ASN A 113 21.22 -5.33 10.12
N ARG A 114 22.50 -5.57 9.89
CA ARG A 114 23.52 -5.49 10.94
C ARG A 114 23.71 -4.07 11.53
N ALA A 115 23.07 -3.07 10.95
CA ALA A 115 22.98 -1.71 11.51
C ALA A 115 21.80 -1.56 12.50
N ALA A 116 20.94 -2.56 12.64
CA ALA A 116 19.78 -2.55 13.52
C ALA A 116 20.21 -2.86 14.97
N LYS A 117 20.93 -1.90 15.56
CA LYS A 117 21.36 -1.99 16.96
C LYS A 117 20.56 -0.97 17.76
N PHE A 118 19.57 -1.48 18.46
CA PHE A 118 18.66 -0.68 19.29
C PHE A 118 18.86 -1.04 20.77
N ASP A 119 18.48 -0.12 21.63
CA ASP A 119 18.43 -0.31 23.07
C ASP A 119 17.29 0.50 23.66
N TYR A 120 16.78 0.08 24.80
CA TYR A 120 15.65 0.74 25.46
C TYR A 120 15.91 0.89 26.95
N SER A 121 15.49 2.03 27.51
CA SER A 121 15.41 2.24 28.95
C SER A 121 14.28 3.22 29.25
N ASN A 122 13.44 2.87 30.19
CA ASN A 122 12.35 3.74 30.67
C ASN A 122 12.85 4.96 31.45
N GLU A 123 14.14 5.00 31.82
CA GLU A 123 14.77 6.17 32.45
C GLU A 123 15.11 7.26 31.42
N ARG A 124 15.08 6.96 30.12
CA ARG A 124 15.38 7.92 29.06
C ARG A 124 14.12 8.68 28.65
N GLU A 125 14.24 9.95 28.31
CA GLU A 125 13.14 10.79 27.83
C GLU A 125 12.38 10.18 26.64
N HIS A 126 13.10 9.54 25.71
CA HIS A 126 12.52 8.95 24.50
C HIS A 126 12.55 7.40 24.53
N GLY A 127 13.03 6.79 25.60
CA GLY A 127 13.09 5.34 25.75
C GLY A 127 14.08 4.66 24.79
N PHE A 128 13.71 4.60 23.50
CA PHE A 128 14.48 3.94 22.46
C PHE A 128 15.67 4.76 21.98
N VAL A 129 16.78 4.06 21.71
CA VAL A 129 17.98 4.64 21.07
C VAL A 129 18.48 3.70 19.97
N TRP A 130 19.08 4.27 18.94
CA TRP A 130 19.73 3.56 17.84
C TRP A 130 21.22 3.85 17.83
N GLN A 131 22.04 2.82 17.66
CA GLN A 131 23.48 2.97 17.48
C GLN A 131 23.79 3.21 15.99
N ALA A 132 24.00 4.47 15.63
CA ALA A 132 24.32 4.88 14.27
C ALA A 132 25.74 4.40 13.90
N PRO A 133 25.87 3.53 12.86
CA PRO A 133 27.20 3.06 12.45
C PRO A 133 27.99 4.18 11.79
N GLN A 134 29.29 4.19 12.04
CA GLN A 134 30.22 5.16 11.49
C GLN A 134 31.46 4.41 10.96
N PRO A 135 32.18 5.02 10.01
CA PRO A 135 33.47 4.45 9.58
C PRO A 135 34.49 4.49 10.75
N GLY A 136 35.31 3.48 10.82
CA GLY A 136 36.33 3.36 11.87
C GLY A 136 35.85 2.56 13.08
N ARG A 137 36.79 1.96 13.78
CA ARG A 137 36.51 1.12 14.94
C ARG A 137 36.20 1.97 16.18
N GLY A 138 35.07 1.71 16.85
CA GLY A 138 34.70 2.41 18.09
C GLY A 138 34.12 3.82 17.87
N THR A 139 33.81 4.20 16.65
CA THR A 139 33.32 5.55 16.32
C THR A 139 31.79 5.69 16.32
N ASN A 140 31.05 4.57 16.42
CA ASN A 140 29.59 4.56 16.48
C ASN A 140 29.07 5.38 17.66
N PHE A 141 27.85 5.93 17.53
CA PHE A 141 27.26 6.71 18.62
C PHE A 141 25.75 6.45 18.70
N TRP A 142 25.22 6.59 19.89
CA TRP A 142 23.79 6.40 20.18
C TRP A 142 23.01 7.69 19.92
N ILE A 143 21.81 7.54 19.34
CA ILE A 143 20.86 8.63 19.07
C ILE A 143 19.50 8.22 19.61
N PRO A 144 18.83 9.06 20.43
CA PRO A 144 17.46 8.78 20.85
C PRO A 144 16.49 8.84 19.66
N LEU A 145 15.47 7.99 19.72
CA LEU A 145 14.43 7.85 18.70
C LEU A 145 13.07 8.30 19.25
N ARG A 146 12.34 9.10 18.50
CA ARG A 146 10.92 9.32 18.69
C ARG A 146 10.19 8.35 17.78
N ILE A 147 9.59 7.34 18.38
CA ILE A 147 8.85 6.30 17.65
C ILE A 147 7.37 6.67 17.57
N ASN A 148 6.67 6.07 16.62
CA ASN A 148 5.20 6.12 16.56
C ASN A 148 4.64 5.18 17.65
N PRO A 149 3.81 5.68 18.58
CA PRO A 149 3.21 4.83 19.62
C PRO A 149 2.44 3.63 19.07
N GLU A 150 1.82 3.75 17.91
CA GLU A 150 1.10 2.63 17.25
C GLU A 150 2.02 1.49 16.79
N GLN A 151 3.32 1.75 16.71
CA GLN A 151 4.32 0.76 16.30
C GLN A 151 5.18 0.28 17.49
N GLU A 152 4.89 0.74 18.71
CA GLU A 152 5.75 0.50 19.88
C GLU A 152 5.95 -1.00 20.16
N SER A 153 4.92 -1.82 20.03
CA SER A 153 5.01 -3.27 20.22
C SER A 153 6.09 -3.89 19.31
N LEU A 154 6.08 -3.54 18.02
CA LEU A 154 7.06 -4.07 17.06
C LEU A 154 8.50 -3.58 17.34
N TRP A 155 8.67 -2.41 17.96
CA TRP A 155 9.98 -1.97 18.43
C TRP A 155 10.48 -2.84 19.59
N PHE A 156 9.57 -3.30 20.47
CA PHE A 156 9.91 -4.26 21.53
C PHE A 156 10.19 -5.65 20.97
N ASP A 157 9.41 -6.08 19.95
CA ASP A 157 9.64 -7.37 19.27
C ASP A 157 11.03 -7.40 18.58
N LEU A 158 11.50 -6.25 18.07
CA LEU A 158 12.88 -6.14 17.56
C LEU A 158 13.94 -6.28 18.65
N LEU A 159 13.67 -5.80 19.87
CA LEU A 159 14.61 -5.92 21.01
C LEU A 159 14.65 -7.34 21.55
N SER A 160 13.52 -8.04 21.58
CA SER A 160 13.40 -9.43 22.06
C SER A 160 13.80 -10.47 21.01
N GLU A 161 14.08 -10.04 19.79
CA GLU A 161 14.38 -10.90 18.62
C GLU A 161 13.17 -11.72 18.13
N ASP A 162 11.95 -11.37 18.56
CA ASP A 162 10.69 -11.94 18.05
C ASP A 162 10.40 -11.43 16.63
N ALA A 163 10.94 -10.27 16.27
CA ALA A 163 10.90 -9.72 14.93
C ALA A 163 12.34 -9.55 14.38
N LYS A 164 12.50 -9.68 13.08
CA LYS A 164 13.80 -9.58 12.41
C LYS A 164 13.93 -8.26 11.67
N ALA A 165 15.01 -7.53 11.94
CA ALA A 165 15.33 -6.33 11.17
C ALA A 165 15.85 -6.68 9.77
N GLY A 166 15.31 -6.05 8.75
CA GLY A 166 15.83 -6.05 7.40
C GLY A 166 16.68 -4.80 7.13
N GLU A 167 16.44 -4.15 5.99
CA GLU A 167 17.15 -2.92 5.60
C GLU A 167 16.74 -1.74 6.47
N LEU A 168 17.72 -0.89 6.79
CA LEU A 168 17.49 0.43 7.40
C LEU A 168 17.73 1.53 6.36
N ARG A 169 16.89 2.55 6.37
CA ARG A 169 17.03 3.75 5.53
C ARG A 169 17.03 4.99 6.41
N LEU A 170 18.05 5.80 6.27
CA LEU A 170 18.14 7.08 6.96
C LEU A 170 17.96 8.21 5.94
N GLN A 171 16.96 9.06 6.19
CA GLN A 171 16.63 10.19 5.32
C GLN A 171 16.80 11.51 6.06
N ARG A 172 17.25 12.53 5.33
CA ARG A 172 17.31 13.92 5.81
C ARG A 172 16.12 14.69 5.25
N HIS A 173 15.30 15.24 6.13
CA HIS A 173 14.32 16.26 5.80
C HIS A 173 14.86 17.65 6.18
N ARG A 174 14.17 18.72 5.81
CA ARG A 174 14.63 20.10 6.09
C ARG A 174 15.00 20.33 7.56
N THR A 175 14.22 19.78 8.48
CA THR A 175 14.36 20.05 9.92
C THR A 175 14.60 18.80 10.77
N SER A 176 14.56 17.61 10.17
CA SER A 176 14.63 16.36 10.92
C SER A 176 15.34 15.24 10.16
N TRP A 177 15.75 14.23 10.89
CA TRP A 177 16.23 12.96 10.34
C TRP A 177 15.20 11.89 10.65
N GLU A 178 14.89 11.06 9.67
CA GLU A 178 14.00 9.90 9.84
C GLU A 178 14.75 8.60 9.57
N LEU A 179 14.53 7.65 10.46
CA LEU A 179 15.02 6.27 10.34
C LEU A 179 13.83 5.36 10.02
N HIS A 180 13.91 4.69 8.88
CA HIS A 180 12.97 3.65 8.48
C HIS A 180 13.63 2.30 8.65
N VAL A 181 12.98 1.37 9.32
CA VAL A 181 13.49 0.03 9.58
C VAL A 181 12.49 -0.97 9.00
N THR A 182 12.92 -1.74 8.02
CA THR A 182 12.11 -2.86 7.52
C THR A 182 12.16 -3.98 8.58
N VAL A 183 11.00 -4.51 8.93
CA VAL A 183 10.87 -5.55 9.96
C VAL A 183 10.05 -6.70 9.40
N GLU A 184 10.55 -7.92 9.62
CA GLU A 184 9.83 -9.16 9.30
C GLU A 184 9.45 -9.84 10.62
N TYR A 185 8.19 -10.20 10.76
CA TYR A 185 7.68 -10.93 11.92
C TYR A 185 6.64 -11.95 11.50
N SER A 186 6.46 -12.97 12.31
CA SER A 186 5.51 -14.04 12.03
C SER A 186 4.16 -13.71 12.63
N VAL A 187 3.09 -13.87 11.84
CA VAL A 187 1.71 -13.88 12.32
C VAL A 187 1.15 -15.28 12.17
N GLU A 188 0.29 -15.68 13.06
CA GLU A 188 -0.40 -16.96 12.93
C GLU A 188 -1.35 -16.88 11.73
N GLU A 189 -1.22 -17.83 10.81
CA GLU A 189 -2.14 -17.90 9.67
C GLU A 189 -3.56 -18.09 10.20
N PRO A 190 -4.50 -17.25 9.78
CA PRO A 190 -5.88 -17.38 10.26
C PRO A 190 -6.44 -18.76 9.90
N THR A 191 -6.88 -19.49 10.90
CA THR A 191 -7.56 -20.78 10.72
C THR A 191 -8.99 -20.55 10.26
N ASP A 192 -9.58 -21.57 9.62
CA ASP A 192 -11.00 -21.52 9.25
C ASP A 192 -11.82 -21.45 10.54
N PRO A 193 -12.55 -20.35 10.76
CA PRO A 193 -13.32 -20.23 11.99
C PRO A 193 -14.58 -21.10 11.95
N ASP A 194 -14.95 -21.64 13.09
CA ASP A 194 -16.27 -22.25 13.26
C ASP A 194 -17.36 -21.15 13.25
N ASP A 195 -18.42 -21.34 12.49
CA ASP A 195 -19.53 -20.37 12.32
C ASP A 195 -19.03 -18.96 11.91
N PRO A 196 -18.42 -18.81 10.74
CA PRO A 196 -17.84 -17.53 10.31
C PRO A 196 -18.88 -16.44 10.06
N THR A 197 -18.51 -15.20 10.36
CA THR A 197 -19.23 -14.01 9.92
C THR A 197 -18.54 -13.46 8.68
N TYR A 198 -19.15 -13.63 7.52
CA TYR A 198 -18.60 -13.10 6.26
C TYR A 198 -18.87 -11.59 6.14
N ILE A 199 -17.85 -10.83 5.80
CA ILE A 199 -17.90 -9.36 5.71
C ILE A 199 -17.46 -8.97 4.31
N GLY A 200 -18.42 -8.64 3.45
CA GLY A 200 -18.14 -8.23 2.08
C GLY A 200 -17.82 -6.73 2.03
N PHE A 201 -16.77 -6.37 1.30
CA PHE A 201 -16.43 -4.99 1.02
C PHE A 201 -16.51 -4.70 -0.47
N ASP A 202 -17.42 -3.78 -0.82
CA ASP A 202 -17.47 -3.17 -2.15
C ASP A 202 -16.61 -1.91 -2.13
N VAL A 203 -15.70 -1.78 -3.11
CA VAL A 203 -14.76 -0.66 -3.22
C VAL A 203 -15.15 0.18 -4.44
N GLY A 204 -15.47 1.45 -4.20
CA GLY A 204 -16.00 2.33 -5.25
C GLY A 204 -15.53 3.78 -5.18
N GLU A 205 -15.99 4.57 -6.12
CA GLU A 205 -15.64 6.01 -6.20
C GLU A 205 -16.55 6.88 -5.34
N SER A 206 -17.83 6.55 -5.24
CA SER A 206 -18.82 7.32 -4.46
C SER A 206 -18.69 7.03 -2.98
N ALA A 207 -18.80 5.76 -2.63
CA ALA A 207 -18.32 5.22 -1.36
C ALA A 207 -16.95 4.60 -1.62
N LEU A 208 -15.95 5.00 -0.88
CA LEU A 208 -14.59 4.44 -1.00
C LEU A 208 -14.58 2.97 -0.59
N ILE A 209 -15.29 2.68 0.51
CA ILE A 209 -15.58 1.31 0.96
C ILE A 209 -17.03 1.28 1.47
N THR A 210 -17.77 0.29 1.04
CA THR A 210 -19.02 -0.08 1.70
C THR A 210 -18.85 -1.50 2.24
N GLY A 211 -19.09 -1.69 3.52
CA GLY A 211 -18.97 -2.99 4.20
C GLY A 211 -20.32 -3.48 4.70
N CYS A 212 -20.58 -4.77 4.56
CA CYS A 212 -21.77 -5.41 5.13
C CYS A 212 -21.40 -6.78 5.68
N ALA A 213 -21.66 -7.00 6.95
CA ALA A 213 -21.53 -8.31 7.57
C ALA A 213 -22.77 -9.15 7.24
N LEU A 214 -22.56 -10.42 6.89
CA LEU A 214 -23.60 -11.36 6.59
C LEU A 214 -23.49 -12.55 7.57
N LYS A 215 -24.52 -12.73 8.38
CA LYS A 215 -24.62 -13.91 9.24
C LYS A 215 -25.97 -14.57 9.02
N ARG A 216 -25.94 -15.86 8.61
CA ARG A 216 -27.12 -16.63 8.22
C ARG A 216 -27.99 -15.87 7.18
N ASP A 217 -27.32 -15.33 6.16
CA ASP A 217 -27.95 -14.60 5.04
C ASP A 217 -28.66 -13.29 5.40
N VAL A 218 -28.48 -12.78 6.61
CA VAL A 218 -29.08 -11.50 7.05
C VAL A 218 -27.99 -10.41 7.09
N PRO A 219 -28.12 -9.34 6.26
CA PRO A 219 -27.22 -8.20 6.33
C PRO A 219 -27.26 -7.51 7.69
N ARG A 220 -26.10 -7.20 8.24
CA ARG A 220 -25.98 -6.61 9.57
C ARG A 220 -25.01 -5.43 9.58
N LYS A 221 -25.37 -4.41 10.34
CA LYS A 221 -24.53 -3.25 10.66
C LYS A 221 -23.76 -2.71 9.45
N PRO A 222 -24.40 -2.29 8.36
CA PRO A 222 -23.64 -1.80 7.21
C PRO A 222 -22.76 -0.61 7.59
N MET A 223 -21.55 -0.53 7.00
CA MET A 223 -20.66 0.61 7.12
C MET A 223 -20.45 1.29 5.77
N LEU A 224 -20.11 2.57 5.79
CA LEU A 224 -19.82 3.32 4.58
C LEU A 224 -18.73 4.35 4.85
N VAL A 225 -17.65 4.28 4.07
CA VAL A 225 -16.59 5.28 4.06
C VAL A 225 -16.73 6.11 2.79
N SER A 226 -16.99 7.41 2.92
CA SER A 226 -17.23 8.28 1.79
C SER A 226 -16.00 8.45 0.89
N GLY A 227 -16.16 8.33 -0.43
CA GLY A 227 -15.13 8.61 -1.43
C GLY A 227 -15.02 10.08 -1.84
N SER A 228 -15.87 10.97 -1.28
CA SER A 228 -15.96 12.37 -1.71
C SER A 228 -14.63 13.12 -1.60
N ARG A 229 -13.88 12.93 -0.50
CA ARG A 229 -12.58 13.59 -0.28
C ARG A 229 -11.53 13.11 -1.29
N ALA A 230 -11.43 11.81 -1.52
CA ALA A 230 -10.50 11.22 -2.49
C ALA A 230 -10.80 11.72 -3.92
N ARG A 231 -12.09 11.73 -4.29
CA ARG A 231 -12.55 12.26 -5.58
C ARG A 231 -12.21 13.75 -5.75
N HIS A 232 -12.42 14.56 -4.71
CA HIS A 232 -12.09 15.99 -4.71
C HIS A 232 -10.57 16.20 -4.91
N LEU A 233 -9.73 15.52 -4.12
CA LEU A 233 -8.27 15.61 -4.22
C LEU A 233 -7.76 15.21 -5.61
N ARG A 234 -8.31 14.14 -6.19
CA ARG A 234 -7.95 13.72 -7.55
C ARG A 234 -8.29 14.78 -8.59
N LYS A 235 -9.48 15.38 -8.50
CA LYS A 235 -9.91 16.45 -9.39
C LYS A 235 -8.99 17.68 -9.26
N GLU A 236 -8.65 18.07 -8.04
CA GLU A 236 -7.71 19.17 -7.77
C GLU A 236 -6.32 18.87 -8.33
N MET A 237 -5.81 17.66 -8.09
CA MET A 237 -4.51 17.20 -8.61
C MET A 237 -4.46 17.37 -10.14
N PHE A 238 -5.42 16.81 -10.87
CA PHE A 238 -5.46 16.92 -12.33
C PHE A 238 -5.52 18.37 -12.80
N THR A 239 -6.33 19.19 -12.17
CA THR A 239 -6.50 20.61 -12.54
C THR A 239 -5.19 21.38 -12.29
N THR A 240 -4.56 21.14 -11.15
CA THR A 240 -3.31 21.81 -10.75
C THR A 240 -2.14 21.38 -11.64
N LEU A 241 -1.95 20.08 -11.86
CA LEU A 241 -0.86 19.56 -12.68
C LEU A 241 -0.99 20.03 -14.14
N ARG A 242 -2.19 19.95 -14.71
CA ARG A 242 -2.47 20.46 -16.07
C ARG A 242 -2.13 21.95 -16.20
N ARG A 243 -2.49 22.76 -15.19
CA ARG A 243 -2.22 24.20 -15.19
C ARG A 243 -0.71 24.49 -15.06
N LEU A 244 0.03 23.74 -14.26
CA LEU A 244 1.49 23.88 -14.15
C LEU A 244 2.16 23.49 -15.46
N GLN A 245 1.77 22.39 -16.07
CA GLN A 245 2.31 21.91 -17.35
C GLN A 245 2.01 22.90 -18.50
N SER A 246 0.81 23.48 -18.55
CA SER A 246 0.44 24.45 -19.60
C SER A 246 1.17 25.80 -19.47
N ARG A 247 1.83 26.05 -18.35
CA ARG A 247 2.65 27.26 -18.08
C ARG A 247 4.15 26.98 -18.11
N ASP A 248 4.53 25.80 -18.59
CA ASP A 248 5.93 25.33 -18.61
C ASP A 248 6.63 25.51 -17.25
N ALA A 249 5.88 25.22 -16.17
CA ALA A 249 6.44 25.30 -14.82
C ALA A 249 7.59 24.29 -14.67
N ALA A 250 8.61 24.67 -13.91
CA ALA A 250 9.77 23.81 -13.64
C ALA A 250 9.31 22.44 -13.11
N GLU A 251 9.93 21.38 -13.58
CA GLU A 251 9.57 19.97 -13.31
C GLU A 251 9.44 19.70 -11.80
N TRP A 252 10.41 20.20 -11.00
CA TRP A 252 10.37 20.01 -9.54
C TRP A 252 9.09 20.55 -8.88
N ARG A 253 8.45 21.59 -9.45
CA ARG A 253 7.17 22.13 -8.96
C ARG A 253 6.00 21.19 -9.30
N VAL A 254 6.07 20.57 -10.46
CA VAL A 254 5.05 19.58 -10.89
C VAL A 254 5.14 18.37 -9.97
N ASP A 255 6.36 17.89 -9.73
CA ASP A 255 6.64 16.74 -8.86
C ASP A 255 6.24 17.03 -7.40
N GLU A 256 6.62 18.18 -6.85
CA GLU A 256 6.23 18.57 -5.49
C GLU A 256 4.71 18.54 -5.30
N ARG A 257 3.96 19.04 -6.29
CA ARG A 257 2.48 19.03 -6.22
C ARG A 257 1.90 17.65 -6.41
N PHE A 258 2.48 16.87 -7.30
CA PHE A 258 2.07 15.46 -7.49
C PHE A 258 2.24 14.67 -6.19
N ASP A 259 3.40 14.76 -5.57
CA ASP A 259 3.72 14.07 -4.31
C ASP A 259 2.80 14.52 -3.17
N HIS A 260 2.52 15.81 -3.08
CA HIS A 260 1.57 16.34 -2.08
C HIS A 260 0.19 15.68 -2.21
N TYR A 261 -0.35 15.58 -3.41
CA TYR A 261 -1.66 14.95 -3.63
C TYR A 261 -1.61 13.43 -3.43
N GLN A 262 -0.52 12.80 -3.86
CA GLN A 262 -0.33 11.34 -3.66
C GLN A 262 -0.25 10.99 -2.17
N ASN A 263 0.45 11.79 -1.38
CA ASN A 263 0.55 11.58 0.07
C ASN A 263 -0.84 11.75 0.74
N ALA A 264 -1.62 12.75 0.33
CA ALA A 264 -2.97 12.95 0.85
C ALA A 264 -3.93 11.80 0.46
N LEU A 265 -3.80 11.27 -0.76
CA LEU A 265 -4.59 10.11 -1.20
C LEU A 265 -4.18 8.83 -0.46
N THR A 266 -2.88 8.66 -0.22
CA THR A 266 -2.33 7.55 0.58
C THR A 266 -2.90 7.58 2.00
N ASP A 267 -2.90 8.74 2.65
CA ASP A 267 -3.47 8.91 4.00
C ASP A 267 -4.96 8.47 4.05
N ILE A 268 -5.73 8.82 3.01
CA ILE A 268 -7.14 8.39 2.92
C ILE A 268 -7.24 6.86 2.82
N VAL A 269 -6.41 6.24 1.98
CA VAL A 269 -6.37 4.77 1.80
C VAL A 269 -6.00 4.09 3.12
N GLU A 270 -4.98 4.60 3.82
CA GLU A 270 -4.53 4.05 5.10
C GLU A 270 -5.63 4.11 6.17
N LYS A 271 -6.33 5.24 6.26
CA LYS A 271 -7.45 5.42 7.20
C LYS A 271 -8.65 4.54 6.85
N ALA A 272 -9.00 4.46 5.57
CA ALA A 272 -10.13 3.66 5.11
C ALA A 272 -9.88 2.15 5.33
N SER A 273 -8.68 1.67 4.99
CA SER A 273 -8.31 0.26 5.21
C SER A 273 -8.30 -0.10 6.70
N ARG A 274 -7.81 0.81 7.57
CA ARG A 274 -7.87 0.62 9.02
C ARG A 274 -9.32 0.50 9.50
N GLN A 275 -10.20 1.42 9.08
CA GLN A 275 -11.63 1.40 9.44
C GLN A 275 -12.31 0.10 8.99
N ALA A 276 -11.95 -0.43 7.83
CA ALA A 276 -12.50 -1.69 7.32
C ALA A 276 -12.11 -2.88 8.22
N VAL A 277 -10.83 -2.96 8.61
CA VAL A 277 -10.35 -4.04 9.47
C VAL A 277 -10.89 -3.91 10.91
N GLU A 278 -10.93 -2.69 11.47
CA GLU A 278 -11.56 -2.44 12.78
C GLU A 278 -13.04 -2.81 12.78
N TYR A 279 -13.74 -2.49 11.70
CA TYR A 279 -15.15 -2.90 11.53
C TYR A 279 -15.26 -4.43 11.49
N ALA A 280 -14.42 -5.11 10.72
CA ALA A 280 -14.41 -6.58 10.67
C ALA A 280 -14.12 -7.17 12.06
N HIS A 281 -13.13 -6.64 12.77
CA HIS A 281 -12.73 -7.09 14.10
C HIS A 281 -13.86 -6.94 15.14
N SER A 282 -14.88 -6.11 14.89
CA SER A 282 -16.05 -5.94 15.79
C SER A 282 -17.03 -7.12 15.74
N PHE A 283 -16.82 -8.09 14.87
CA PHE A 283 -17.67 -9.30 14.73
C PHE A 283 -16.96 -10.53 15.26
N GLU A 284 -17.75 -11.54 15.65
CA GLU A 284 -17.25 -12.86 16.02
C GLU A 284 -16.82 -13.63 14.78
N ASN A 285 -15.65 -14.24 14.83
CA ASN A 285 -15.11 -15.10 13.77
C ASN A 285 -15.19 -14.44 12.37
N PRO A 286 -14.61 -13.24 12.19
CA PRO A 286 -14.76 -12.49 10.95
C PRO A 286 -13.94 -13.11 9.80
N VAL A 287 -14.53 -13.12 8.61
CA VAL A 287 -13.87 -13.43 7.33
C VAL A 287 -14.14 -12.24 6.40
N ILE A 288 -13.09 -11.54 5.99
CA ILE A 288 -13.20 -10.43 5.04
C ILE A 288 -13.31 -11.01 3.62
N VAL A 289 -14.26 -10.48 2.84
CA VAL A 289 -14.48 -10.89 1.45
C VAL A 289 -14.32 -9.67 0.55
N LEU A 290 -13.43 -9.78 -0.44
CA LEU A 290 -13.13 -8.73 -1.42
C LEU A 290 -13.43 -9.23 -2.83
N GLU A 291 -13.75 -8.33 -3.76
CA GLU A 291 -13.85 -8.67 -5.18
C GLU A 291 -12.47 -8.84 -5.80
N ASP A 292 -12.30 -9.87 -6.63
CA ASP A 292 -11.11 -10.00 -7.45
C ASP A 292 -11.13 -8.98 -8.59
N LEU A 293 -10.32 -7.94 -8.46
CA LEU A 293 -10.18 -6.85 -9.43
C LEU A 293 -9.04 -7.09 -10.45
N SER A 294 -8.46 -8.29 -10.51
CA SER A 294 -7.37 -8.61 -11.43
C SER A 294 -7.74 -8.36 -12.90
N TYR A 295 -8.95 -8.69 -13.28
CA TYR A 295 -9.48 -8.50 -14.64
C TYR A 295 -9.61 -7.03 -15.07
N ILE A 296 -9.75 -6.11 -14.14
CA ILE A 296 -9.84 -4.67 -14.45
C ILE A 296 -8.50 -4.17 -14.99
N ARG A 297 -7.39 -4.73 -14.53
CA ARG A 297 -6.04 -4.36 -14.97
C ARG A 297 -5.77 -4.73 -16.44
N GLU A 298 -6.35 -5.83 -16.91
CA GLU A 298 -6.12 -6.37 -18.26
C GLU A 298 -6.92 -5.66 -19.35
N ARG A 299 -8.07 -5.07 -18.99
CA ARG A 299 -9.03 -4.46 -19.94
C ARG A 299 -8.92 -2.93 -20.06
N LEU A 300 -7.89 -2.31 -19.53
CA LEU A 300 -7.71 -0.86 -19.63
C LEU A 300 -7.21 -0.46 -21.02
N ASP A 301 -8.14 -0.20 -21.92
CA ASP A 301 -7.86 0.25 -23.29
C ASP A 301 -7.44 1.75 -23.32
N TYR A 302 -6.54 2.10 -24.22
CA TYR A 302 -5.67 3.28 -24.18
C TYR A 302 -6.30 4.66 -24.36
N GLY A 303 -7.60 4.81 -24.46
CA GLY A 303 -8.25 6.06 -24.90
C GLY A 303 -8.56 7.16 -23.87
N LYS A 304 -8.69 6.85 -22.58
CA LYS A 304 -8.89 7.83 -21.46
C LYS A 304 -7.97 7.45 -20.28
N PHE A 305 -6.76 7.32 -20.62
CA PHE A 305 -5.71 6.53 -19.95
C PHE A 305 -5.41 6.95 -18.51
N MET A 306 -5.25 8.23 -18.25
CA MET A 306 -4.78 8.71 -16.95
C MET A 306 -5.83 8.53 -15.83
N ASN A 307 -7.09 8.83 -16.11
CA ASN A 307 -8.17 8.75 -15.12
C ASN A 307 -8.43 7.31 -14.66
N ARG A 308 -8.55 6.38 -15.63
CA ARG A 308 -8.83 4.97 -15.32
C ARG A 308 -7.68 4.30 -14.57
N ARG A 309 -6.43 4.59 -14.96
CA ARG A 309 -5.23 4.03 -14.33
C ARG A 309 -5.10 4.46 -12.85
N LEU A 310 -5.39 5.73 -12.56
CA LEU A 310 -5.36 6.24 -11.18
C LEU A 310 -6.51 5.69 -10.32
N HIS A 311 -7.69 5.43 -10.92
CA HIS A 311 -8.80 4.78 -10.21
C HIS A 311 -8.48 3.33 -9.87
N ALA A 312 -8.09 2.54 -10.86
CA ALA A 312 -7.74 1.13 -10.67
C ALA A 312 -6.59 0.95 -9.67
N TRP A 313 -5.58 1.82 -9.73
CA TRP A 313 -4.46 1.82 -8.78
C TRP A 313 -4.91 2.07 -7.34
N ALA A 314 -5.80 3.05 -7.13
CA ALA A 314 -6.28 3.39 -5.79
C ALA A 314 -7.09 2.24 -5.16
N PHE A 315 -7.92 1.56 -5.95
CA PHE A 315 -8.73 0.42 -5.47
C PHE A 315 -7.87 -0.81 -5.17
N ALA A 316 -6.95 -1.15 -6.05
CA ALA A 316 -6.01 -2.25 -5.83
C ALA A 316 -5.12 -2.00 -4.60
N ARG A 317 -4.67 -0.75 -4.43
CA ARG A 317 -3.89 -0.35 -3.24
C ARG A 317 -4.74 -0.47 -1.98
N LEU A 318 -6.00 -0.03 -2.03
CA LEU A 318 -6.91 -0.11 -0.88
C LEU A 318 -7.15 -1.56 -0.47
N GLN A 319 -7.42 -2.45 -1.44
CA GLN A 319 -7.57 -3.89 -1.17
C GLN A 319 -6.30 -4.48 -0.56
N GLY A 320 -5.14 -4.20 -1.14
CA GLY A 320 -3.86 -4.67 -0.59
C GLY A 320 -3.61 -4.17 0.84
N ARG A 321 -3.97 -2.89 1.14
CA ARG A 321 -3.83 -2.38 2.50
C ARG A 321 -4.84 -2.99 3.48
N ILE A 322 -6.03 -3.38 3.02
CA ILE A 322 -6.98 -4.17 3.83
C ILE A 322 -6.38 -5.55 4.13
N GLU A 323 -5.85 -6.22 3.11
CA GLU A 323 -5.22 -7.54 3.21
C GLU A 323 -4.04 -7.50 4.22
N ASP A 324 -3.12 -6.55 4.07
CA ASP A 324 -1.98 -6.37 4.99
C ASP A 324 -2.44 -6.22 6.46
N LYS A 325 -3.43 -5.34 6.69
CA LYS A 325 -3.93 -5.07 8.03
C LYS A 325 -4.79 -6.20 8.60
N ALA A 326 -5.50 -6.94 7.74
CA ALA A 326 -6.26 -8.12 8.11
C ALA A 326 -5.29 -9.23 8.58
N ALA A 327 -4.21 -9.44 7.83
CA ALA A 327 -3.16 -10.38 8.23
C ALA A 327 -2.57 -10.01 9.60
N GLU A 328 -2.25 -8.72 9.81
CA GLU A 328 -1.78 -8.21 11.12
C GLU A 328 -2.78 -8.49 12.26
N ALA A 329 -4.09 -8.46 11.95
CA ALA A 329 -5.17 -8.67 12.92
C ALA A 329 -5.60 -10.15 13.05
N GLY A 330 -4.95 -11.08 12.34
CA GLY A 330 -5.32 -12.49 12.30
C GLY A 330 -6.67 -12.75 11.66
N ILE A 331 -7.11 -11.90 10.72
CA ILE A 331 -8.40 -12.00 10.03
C ILE A 331 -8.17 -12.55 8.62
N ARG A 332 -8.84 -13.64 8.29
CA ARG A 332 -8.79 -14.25 6.96
C ARG A 332 -9.41 -13.35 5.89
N VAL A 333 -8.77 -13.29 4.71
CA VAL A 333 -9.29 -12.56 3.54
C VAL A 333 -9.55 -13.55 2.41
N GLU A 334 -10.71 -13.46 1.80
CA GLU A 334 -11.10 -14.24 0.63
C GLU A 334 -11.41 -13.31 -0.54
N TYR A 335 -11.07 -13.76 -1.75
CA TYR A 335 -11.37 -13.06 -2.99
C TYR A 335 -12.45 -13.80 -3.77
N VAL A 336 -13.46 -13.07 -4.21
CA VAL A 336 -14.61 -13.64 -4.97
C VAL A 336 -14.74 -12.96 -6.33
N ASN A 337 -15.36 -13.65 -7.27
CA ASN A 337 -15.63 -13.10 -8.60
C ASN A 337 -16.69 -12.00 -8.50
N ALA A 338 -16.37 -10.83 -9.06
CA ALA A 338 -17.21 -9.64 -9.05
C ALA A 338 -18.47 -9.72 -9.96
N ALA A 339 -18.65 -10.81 -10.71
CA ALA A 339 -19.72 -10.90 -11.68
C ALA A 339 -21.11 -10.80 -11.01
N TYR A 340 -21.87 -9.79 -11.46
CA TYR A 340 -23.27 -9.53 -11.06
C TYR A 340 -23.51 -9.15 -9.58
N THR A 341 -22.50 -8.98 -8.75
CA THR A 341 -22.65 -8.58 -7.33
C THR A 341 -23.46 -7.28 -7.17
N SER A 342 -23.29 -6.32 -8.06
CA SER A 342 -24.01 -5.05 -8.06
C SER A 342 -25.42 -5.11 -8.71
N GLN A 343 -25.74 -6.18 -9.44
CA GLN A 343 -26.99 -6.34 -10.18
C GLN A 343 -27.97 -7.34 -9.55
N THR A 344 -27.50 -8.14 -8.61
CA THR A 344 -28.30 -9.17 -7.94
C THR A 344 -28.88 -8.64 -6.64
N CYS A 345 -30.13 -8.99 -6.33
CA CYS A 345 -30.74 -8.66 -5.06
C CYS A 345 -30.14 -9.53 -3.95
N HIS A 346 -29.63 -8.92 -2.89
CA HIS A 346 -29.05 -9.67 -1.75
C HIS A 346 -30.04 -10.56 -1.03
N ALA A 347 -31.35 -10.28 -1.12
CA ALA A 347 -32.38 -11.02 -0.42
C ALA A 347 -32.89 -12.24 -1.21
N CYS A 348 -33.21 -12.07 -2.52
CA CYS A 348 -33.79 -13.15 -3.30
C CYS A 348 -32.85 -13.77 -4.34
N GLY A 349 -31.64 -13.22 -4.52
CA GLY A 349 -30.63 -13.74 -5.44
C GLY A 349 -30.91 -13.51 -6.93
N ARG A 350 -32.05 -12.89 -7.27
CA ARG A 350 -32.46 -12.63 -8.67
C ARG A 350 -32.01 -11.26 -9.14
N LEU A 351 -31.93 -11.06 -10.45
CA LEU A 351 -31.52 -9.80 -11.06
C LEU A 351 -32.49 -8.67 -10.71
N GLY A 352 -31.95 -7.56 -10.26
CA GLY A 352 -32.67 -6.32 -10.09
C GLY A 352 -32.11 -5.24 -11.01
N ARG A 353 -32.38 -4.00 -10.70
CA ARG A 353 -31.85 -2.88 -11.49
C ARG A 353 -31.38 -1.74 -10.60
N ARG A 354 -30.33 -1.10 -11.03
CA ARG A 354 -29.79 0.12 -10.40
C ARG A 354 -30.51 1.31 -11.05
N SER A 355 -31.51 1.85 -10.36
CA SER A 355 -32.32 2.98 -10.86
C SER A 355 -31.52 4.27 -10.84
N GLN A 356 -30.70 4.46 -9.81
CA GLN A 356 -29.76 5.58 -9.65
C GLN A 356 -28.44 5.05 -9.09
N GLN A 357 -27.42 5.90 -9.05
CA GLN A 357 -26.09 5.49 -8.57
C GLN A 357 -26.13 4.85 -7.17
N ALA A 358 -26.95 5.37 -6.27
CA ALA A 358 -27.05 4.91 -4.87
C ALA A 358 -28.23 3.97 -4.62
N GLU A 359 -29.08 3.71 -5.63
CA GLU A 359 -30.36 3.04 -5.42
C GLU A 359 -30.46 1.75 -6.25
N PHE A 360 -30.75 0.67 -5.57
CA PHE A 360 -31.05 -0.65 -6.15
C PHE A 360 -32.53 -0.95 -5.97
N VAL A 361 -33.18 -1.45 -7.02
CA VAL A 361 -34.59 -1.83 -7.02
C VAL A 361 -34.72 -3.31 -7.38
N CYS A 362 -35.40 -4.08 -6.53
CA CYS A 362 -35.76 -5.45 -6.82
C CYS A 362 -37.18 -5.45 -7.43
N PRO A 363 -37.36 -5.93 -8.67
CA PRO A 363 -38.65 -5.90 -9.34
C PRO A 363 -39.55 -7.13 -9.03
N HIS A 364 -39.16 -7.97 -8.09
CA HIS A 364 -39.85 -9.26 -7.82
C HIS A 364 -40.83 -9.09 -6.65
N ASP A 365 -42.12 -9.24 -6.92
CA ASP A 365 -43.22 -9.03 -5.97
C ASP A 365 -43.20 -9.95 -4.74
N ASP A 366 -42.56 -11.11 -4.87
CA ASP A 366 -42.41 -12.10 -3.79
C ASP A 366 -41.16 -11.81 -2.92
N CYS A 367 -40.37 -10.78 -3.25
CA CYS A 367 -39.22 -10.38 -2.45
C CYS A 367 -39.60 -9.33 -1.43
N HIS A 368 -39.10 -9.48 -0.21
CA HIS A 368 -39.36 -8.50 0.85
C HIS A 368 -38.56 -7.19 0.68
N VAL A 369 -37.60 -7.16 -0.25
CA VAL A 369 -36.82 -5.96 -0.60
C VAL A 369 -37.37 -5.39 -1.90
N SER A 370 -37.95 -4.20 -1.86
CA SER A 370 -38.36 -3.45 -3.05
C SER A 370 -37.25 -2.45 -3.48
N GLU A 371 -36.75 -1.69 -2.53
CA GLU A 371 -35.69 -0.68 -2.72
C GLU A 371 -34.59 -0.87 -1.67
N PHE A 372 -33.33 -0.61 -2.04
CA PHE A 372 -32.19 -0.75 -1.13
C PHE A 372 -31.03 0.14 -1.58
N GLN A 373 -30.12 0.43 -0.66
CA GLN A 373 -28.89 1.17 -1.01
C GLN A 373 -27.98 0.24 -1.86
N ALA A 374 -27.61 0.70 -3.06
CA ALA A 374 -26.95 -0.15 -4.07
C ALA A 374 -25.58 -0.71 -3.64
N ASP A 375 -24.77 0.12 -2.99
CA ASP A 375 -23.41 -0.31 -2.56
C ASP A 375 -23.49 -1.28 -1.36
N ILE A 376 -24.48 -1.11 -0.46
CA ILE A 376 -24.74 -2.08 0.63
C ILE A 376 -25.25 -3.40 0.05
N ASN A 377 -26.12 -3.34 -0.97
CA ASN A 377 -26.58 -4.54 -1.68
C ASN A 377 -25.39 -5.30 -2.30
N ALA A 378 -24.48 -4.58 -2.95
CA ALA A 378 -23.28 -5.16 -3.55
C ALA A 378 -22.39 -5.82 -2.48
N SER A 379 -22.11 -5.12 -1.38
CA SER A 379 -21.26 -5.66 -0.31
C SER A 379 -21.88 -6.90 0.37
N ALA A 380 -23.21 -6.94 0.54
CA ALA A 380 -23.91 -8.13 1.06
C ALA A 380 -23.78 -9.31 0.07
N ASN A 381 -23.86 -9.06 -1.24
CA ASN A 381 -23.66 -10.11 -2.26
C ASN A 381 -22.22 -10.60 -2.28
N ILE A 382 -21.25 -9.72 -2.12
CA ILE A 382 -19.82 -10.10 -2.02
C ILE A 382 -19.63 -11.06 -0.84
N ALA A 383 -20.17 -10.71 0.34
CA ALA A 383 -20.11 -11.58 1.52
C ALA A 383 -20.76 -12.96 1.24
N ARG A 384 -21.90 -12.96 0.55
CA ARG A 384 -22.64 -14.20 0.21
C ARG A 384 -21.83 -15.12 -0.72
N CYS A 385 -21.08 -14.56 -1.65
CA CYS A 385 -20.27 -15.35 -2.61
C CYS A 385 -19.21 -16.22 -1.94
N ALA A 386 -18.75 -15.86 -0.74
CA ALA A 386 -17.76 -16.63 0.04
C ALA A 386 -18.41 -17.67 0.95
N ASN A 387 -19.73 -17.60 1.21
CA ASN A 387 -20.41 -18.51 2.14
C ASN A 387 -20.66 -19.88 1.49
N PRO A 388 -19.89 -20.95 1.82
CA PRO A 388 -20.07 -22.27 1.19
C PRO A 388 -21.30 -23.03 1.70
N TRP A 389 -21.91 -22.58 2.79
CA TRP A 389 -23.05 -23.24 3.44
C TRP A 389 -24.39 -22.53 3.23
N GLY A 390 -24.33 -21.29 2.77
CA GLY A 390 -25.54 -20.68 2.21
C GLY A 390 -25.95 -21.50 1.01
N GLU A 391 -27.25 -21.86 0.86
CA GLU A 391 -27.73 -22.27 -0.45
C GLU A 391 -27.29 -21.15 -1.40
N SER A 392 -26.07 -21.34 -1.94
CA SER A 392 -25.57 -20.44 -2.95
C SER A 392 -26.62 -20.45 -4.05
N VAL A 393 -27.32 -19.37 -4.17
CA VAL A 393 -28.02 -19.08 -5.40
C VAL A 393 -26.88 -18.92 -6.41
N ARG A 394 -26.32 -20.03 -6.85
CA ARG A 394 -25.57 -20.08 -8.09
C ARG A 394 -26.54 -19.55 -9.12
N TRP A 395 -26.34 -18.31 -9.47
CA TRP A 395 -27.03 -17.77 -10.62
C TRP A 395 -26.59 -18.62 -11.83
N GLU A 396 -27.41 -19.58 -12.20
CA GLU A 396 -27.33 -20.16 -13.51
C GLU A 396 -28.18 -19.28 -14.40
N PRO A 397 -27.60 -18.64 -15.43
CA PRO A 397 -28.42 -17.87 -16.36
C PRO A 397 -29.47 -18.85 -16.91
N GLY A 398 -30.72 -18.57 -16.59
CA GLY A 398 -31.84 -19.25 -17.24
C GLY A 398 -31.64 -19.02 -18.75
N ARG A 399 -31.85 -20.07 -19.54
CA ARG A 399 -31.65 -20.00 -21.01
C ARG A 399 -32.47 -18.89 -21.69
N ASP A 400 -33.42 -18.28 -20.97
CA ASP A 400 -34.35 -17.31 -21.53
C ASP A 400 -34.10 -15.84 -21.17
N ASP A 401 -33.10 -15.55 -20.29
CA ASP A 401 -32.88 -14.19 -19.80
C ASP A 401 -31.65 -13.50 -20.44
N SER A 402 -31.17 -13.98 -21.57
CA SER A 402 -30.08 -13.30 -22.29
C SER A 402 -30.57 -11.98 -22.87
N PRO A 403 -29.92 -10.84 -22.62
CA PRO A 403 -30.23 -9.63 -23.38
C PRO A 403 -29.93 -9.87 -24.85
N GLN A 404 -30.92 -9.66 -25.70
CA GLN A 404 -30.75 -9.74 -27.15
C GLN A 404 -29.93 -8.50 -27.60
N ASP A 405 -28.61 -8.57 -27.51
CA ASP A 405 -27.78 -7.68 -28.29
C ASP A 405 -27.17 -8.51 -29.44
N GLY A 406 -27.36 -7.97 -30.63
CA GLY A 406 -27.11 -8.69 -31.87
C GLY A 406 -25.65 -8.83 -32.30
N SER A 407 -24.76 -9.26 -31.42
CA SER A 407 -23.37 -9.55 -31.81
C SER A 407 -22.99 -10.95 -31.35
N GLY A 408 -23.16 -11.91 -32.25
CA GLY A 408 -22.78 -13.31 -31.99
C GLY A 408 -21.26 -13.47 -31.90
N ARG A 409 -20.80 -13.91 -30.73
CA ARG A 409 -19.51 -14.57 -30.57
C ARG A 409 -19.64 -15.68 -29.53
N ASP A 410 -19.36 -16.88 -29.97
CA ASP A 410 -19.35 -18.07 -29.12
C ASP A 410 -18.30 -17.95 -28.01
N THR A 411 -18.75 -17.95 -26.78
CA THR A 411 -17.84 -18.09 -25.62
C THR A 411 -17.87 -19.55 -25.12
N ALA A 412 -16.78 -20.24 -25.35
CA ALA A 412 -16.58 -21.60 -24.84
C ALA A 412 -16.41 -21.55 -23.30
N THR A 413 -17.21 -22.36 -22.62
CA THR A 413 -17.16 -22.55 -21.18
C THR A 413 -15.90 -23.33 -20.80
N VAL A 414 -14.97 -22.70 -20.08
CA VAL A 414 -13.79 -23.39 -19.54
C VAL A 414 -14.02 -23.60 -18.04
N HIS A 415 -14.18 -24.84 -17.65
CA HIS A 415 -14.16 -25.27 -16.25
C HIS A 415 -12.71 -25.33 -15.76
N UNK A 416 -12.28 -24.51 -15.11
CA UNK A 416 -11.13 -24.61 -14.62
C UNK A 416 -11.18 -25.12 -13.34
N ALA A 417 -10.92 -26.15 -13.11
CA ALA A 417 -10.62 -26.68 -11.81
C ALA A 417 -9.33 -26.05 -11.31
N LEU A 418 -9.45 -25.19 -10.34
CA LEU A 418 -8.29 -24.59 -9.69
C LEU A 418 -7.61 -25.62 -8.77
N THR A 419 -6.57 -26.26 -9.29
CA THR A 419 -5.62 -26.96 -8.45
C THR A 419 -4.67 -25.93 -7.83
N ARG A 420 -4.43 -26.02 -6.54
CA ARG A 420 -3.40 -25.28 -5.76
C ARG A 420 -2.08 -25.28 -6.54
N GLY A 421 -1.65 -24.14 -7.03
CA GLY A 421 -0.38 -24.00 -7.73
C GLY A 421 0.24 -22.64 -7.50
N GLU A 422 1.36 -22.67 -6.84
CA GLU A 422 2.45 -21.69 -6.78
C GLU A 422 2.09 -20.19 -6.79
N ARG A 423 2.12 -19.56 -5.64
CA ARG A 423 2.16 -18.09 -5.49
C ARG A 423 3.45 -17.54 -6.09
N ALA A 424 3.33 -16.83 -7.18
CA ALA A 424 4.43 -15.96 -7.62
C ALA A 424 4.56 -14.81 -6.60
N SER A 425 5.74 -14.63 -6.05
CA SER A 425 6.04 -13.52 -5.16
C SER A 425 5.80 -12.18 -5.88
N VAL A 426 4.74 -11.51 -5.52
CA VAL A 426 4.50 -10.15 -6.00
C VAL A 426 5.50 -9.24 -5.28
N GLY A 427 6.47 -8.76 -6.00
CA GLY A 427 7.45 -7.81 -5.49
C GLY A 427 6.76 -6.53 -4.99
N ASN A 428 7.31 -6.01 -3.92
CA ASN A 428 6.90 -4.80 -3.21
C ASN A 428 6.48 -3.66 -4.18
N PRO A 429 5.26 -3.13 -4.09
CA PRO A 429 4.77 -2.09 -5.01
C PRO A 429 5.40 -0.69 -4.81
N ASP A 430 6.27 -0.50 -3.81
CA ASP A 430 6.95 0.79 -3.58
C ASP A 430 8.04 1.12 -4.61
N ALA A 431 8.31 0.21 -5.58
CA ALA A 431 9.22 0.50 -6.67
C ALA A 431 8.44 1.02 -7.91
N MET A 432 7.62 2.06 -7.73
CA MET A 432 7.03 2.76 -8.87
C MET A 432 8.09 3.66 -9.51
N THR A 433 8.86 3.06 -10.37
CA THR A 433 9.82 3.74 -11.23
C THR A 433 9.07 4.62 -12.23
N ARG A 434 9.48 5.85 -12.33
CA ARG A 434 8.99 6.80 -13.33
C ARG A 434 9.39 6.31 -14.73
N HIS A 435 8.46 5.74 -15.48
CA HIS A 435 8.68 5.49 -16.90
C HIS A 435 8.53 6.81 -17.67
N ARG A 436 9.66 7.42 -18.04
CA ARG A 436 9.70 8.43 -19.07
C ARG A 436 9.45 7.74 -20.43
N THR A 437 8.30 7.91 -20.99
CA THR A 437 8.10 7.69 -22.42
C THR A 437 8.64 8.94 -23.14
N GLY A 438 9.85 8.83 -23.64
CA GLY A 438 10.44 9.84 -24.49
C GLY A 438 9.69 9.89 -25.81
N ALA A 439 8.85 10.90 -25.99
CA ALA A 439 8.38 11.27 -27.33
C ALA A 439 9.53 12.02 -28.00
N VAL A 440 10.14 11.41 -29.01
CA VAL A 440 11.13 12.07 -29.87
C VAL A 440 10.37 13.13 -30.70
N VAL A 441 10.47 14.37 -30.26
CA VAL A 441 10.03 15.50 -31.08
C VAL A 441 11.24 15.98 -31.90
N THR A 442 11.24 15.69 -33.19
CA THR A 442 12.21 16.28 -34.11
C THR A 442 11.97 17.79 -34.20
N PRO A 443 13.01 18.62 -34.06
CA PRO A 443 12.85 20.07 -34.17
C PRO A 443 12.63 20.49 -35.65
N PRO A 444 11.85 21.53 -35.92
CA PRO A 444 11.69 22.05 -37.29
C PRO A 444 12.94 22.80 -37.73
N GLN A 445 13.30 22.60 -38.99
CA GLN A 445 14.46 23.23 -39.66
C GLN A 445 14.28 24.77 -39.66
N SER A 446 15.33 25.46 -39.23
CA SER A 446 15.44 26.91 -39.27
C SER A 446 15.60 27.43 -40.69
N THR A 447 14.69 28.24 -41.17
CA THR A 447 14.88 29.07 -42.37
C THR A 447 15.54 30.38 -41.94
N GLU A 448 16.73 30.59 -42.47
CA GLU A 448 17.46 31.85 -42.35
C GLU A 448 16.64 33.03 -42.94
N ARG A 449 16.45 34.10 -42.17
CA ARG A 449 16.15 35.42 -42.69
C ARG A 449 17.11 36.46 -42.12
N ARG A 450 17.77 37.14 -43.02
CA ARG A 450 18.79 38.18 -42.90
C ARG A 450 18.36 39.36 -42.02
N ALA A 451 19.33 39.85 -41.28
CA ALA A 451 19.28 41.07 -40.51
C ALA A 451 19.10 42.33 -41.33
N ARG A 452 18.34 43.31 -40.85
CA ARG A 452 18.48 44.73 -41.15
C ARG A 452 18.49 45.51 -39.87
N HIS A 453 19.61 46.18 -39.62
CA HIS A 453 19.70 47.29 -38.67
C HIS A 453 18.87 48.50 -39.16
N PRO A 454 18.32 49.30 -38.30
CA PRO A 454 18.68 50.75 -38.36
C PRO A 454 18.99 51.37 -36.99
N ARG A 455 19.79 52.42 -37.13
CA ARG A 455 20.30 53.29 -36.09
C ARG A 455 19.18 54.12 -35.44
N ARG A 456 19.22 54.36 -34.16
CA ARG A 456 19.44 55.57 -33.34
C ARG A 456 19.30 55.23 -31.88
#